data_f586b63af543ba930c29ccb1c7e442e1
#
_entry.id   f586b63af543ba930c29ccb1c7e442e1
#
_cell.length_a   1.000
_cell.length_b   1.000
_cell.length_c   1.000
_cell.angle_alpha   90.00
_cell.angle_beta   90.00
_cell.angle_gamma   90.00
#
_symmetry.space_group_name_H-M   'P 1'
#
loop_
_entity.id
_entity.type
_entity.pdbx_description
1 polymer ?
#
loop_
_entity_poly.entity_id
_entity_poly.type
_entity_poly.pdbx_seq_one_letter_code
_entity_poly.pdbx_strand_id
1 'polypeptide(L)'
;MSITVKQIILHQIIKAEPEGDNLPPLSCVLREQLLTITPEVEQMMLQLHQGYQNKAKAYGVFQESSVFAQCLNRLLENELDFLPFSHEATHLLLAELGKYHFADNGTLVLCQYNFLATDYLFIALLDSRVSMLVNDQLEIQRTEYLDITQFDIAARINLTDLQLNANSNRYLTFIKGRVGRKIADFFMDFLGAEEGLNPQVQNQCLLQAVSDYCVQGELNSEQTQAVKKQVFEYCKGQINSGEEITLTELSDTLPTLNQQPFVAFTQEQNYGLEESIPPIRTALKSLTKFSGSGKGITISFDAELLNQRILWDETTDTLTIKGLPPNLRDQLQRRLKEEN
;
A
#
# COMPACT_ATOMS: atom_id res chain seq x y z
N MET A 1 -0.02 -2.73 21.18
CA MET A 1 -0.91 -3.57 20.35
C MET A 1 -0.29 -4.96 20.31
N SER A 2 -1.06 -5.99 20.58
CA SER A 2 -0.59 -7.39 20.61
C SER A 2 -1.07 -8.12 19.36
N ILE A 3 -0.24 -9.00 18.86
CA ILE A 3 -0.58 -9.97 17.82
C ILE A 3 -0.66 -11.35 18.49
N THR A 4 -1.52 -12.22 18.01
CA THR A 4 -1.59 -13.61 18.47
C THR A 4 -1.34 -14.52 17.28
N VAL A 5 -0.21 -15.17 17.25
CA VAL A 5 0.13 -16.16 16.22
C VAL A 5 -0.65 -17.43 16.49
N LYS A 6 -1.36 -17.96 15.49
CA LYS A 6 -2.07 -19.23 15.56
C LYS A 6 -1.21 -20.37 15.06
N GLN A 7 -0.64 -20.22 13.88
CA GLN A 7 0.21 -21.22 13.23
C GLN A 7 1.22 -20.49 12.34
N ILE A 8 2.45 -20.97 12.32
CA ILE A 8 3.54 -20.41 11.50
C ILE A 8 4.49 -21.49 11.02
N ILE A 9 4.96 -21.37 9.78
CA ILE A 9 5.97 -22.23 9.20
C ILE A 9 6.91 -21.42 8.29
N LEU A 10 8.13 -21.91 8.17
CA LEU A 10 9.15 -21.37 7.26
C LEU A 10 9.54 -22.44 6.25
N HIS A 11 9.69 -22.07 4.98
CA HIS A 11 10.27 -22.92 3.93
C HIS A 11 11.42 -22.18 3.28
N GLN A 12 12.42 -22.89 2.81
CA GLN A 12 13.57 -22.28 2.10
C GLN A 12 13.34 -22.37 0.60
N ILE A 13 13.39 -21.25 -0.10
CA ILE A 13 13.42 -21.18 -1.56
C ILE A 13 14.87 -21.10 -1.99
N ILE A 14 15.28 -21.95 -2.93
CA ILE A 14 16.66 -22.07 -3.42
C ILE A 14 16.64 -21.90 -4.93
N LYS A 15 17.44 -20.96 -5.41
CA LYS A 15 17.71 -20.72 -6.82
C LYS A 15 19.01 -21.38 -7.20
N ALA A 16 18.98 -22.27 -8.16
CA ALA A 16 20.20 -22.89 -8.68
C ALA A 16 21.05 -21.87 -9.45
N GLU A 17 22.32 -22.19 -9.70
CA GLU A 17 23.13 -21.39 -10.59
C GLU A 17 22.59 -21.47 -12.02
N PRO A 18 22.59 -20.34 -12.79
CA PRO A 18 22.08 -20.34 -14.16
C PRO A 18 22.95 -21.20 -15.07
N GLU A 19 22.34 -22.11 -15.80
CA GLU A 19 22.97 -22.87 -16.88
C GLU A 19 22.65 -22.20 -18.22
N GLY A 20 23.55 -21.35 -18.71
CA GLY A 20 23.39 -20.60 -19.97
C GLY A 20 22.37 -19.44 -19.85
N ASP A 21 21.61 -19.16 -20.92
CA ASP A 21 20.65 -18.05 -21.00
C ASP A 21 19.24 -18.39 -20.40
N ASN A 22 19.09 -19.59 -19.84
CA ASN A 22 17.81 -20.01 -19.24
C ASN A 22 17.64 -19.45 -17.85
N LEU A 23 16.35 -19.20 -17.46
CA LEU A 23 16.02 -18.91 -16.06
C LEU A 23 16.49 -20.06 -15.16
N PRO A 24 17.25 -19.76 -14.08
CA PRO A 24 17.71 -20.82 -13.19
C PRO A 24 16.53 -21.51 -12.52
N PRO A 25 16.54 -22.84 -12.41
CA PRO A 25 15.47 -23.57 -11.76
C PRO A 25 15.41 -23.22 -10.27
N LEU A 26 14.18 -23.10 -9.77
CA LEU A 26 13.89 -22.92 -8.36
C LEU A 26 13.54 -24.26 -7.73
N SER A 27 14.00 -24.47 -6.51
CA SER A 27 13.65 -25.59 -5.66
C SER A 27 13.28 -25.09 -4.26
N CYS A 28 12.76 -25.95 -3.42
CA CYS A 28 12.46 -25.62 -2.03
C CYS A 28 12.91 -26.71 -1.07
N VAL A 29 13.24 -26.32 0.15
CA VAL A 29 13.33 -27.20 1.30
C VAL A 29 12.10 -26.95 2.16
N LEU A 30 11.21 -27.93 2.23
CA LEU A 30 10.00 -27.87 3.03
C LEU A 30 10.30 -28.31 4.47
N ARG A 31 9.83 -27.51 5.42
CA ARG A 31 9.87 -27.89 6.83
C ARG A 31 8.74 -28.88 7.12
N GLU A 32 9.01 -29.92 7.88
CA GLU A 32 8.06 -30.99 8.18
C GLU A 32 7.23 -30.75 9.46
N GLN A 33 7.50 -29.67 10.19
CA GLN A 33 6.82 -29.34 11.44
C GLN A 33 6.62 -27.83 11.54
N LEU A 34 5.50 -27.43 12.14
CA LEU A 34 5.25 -26.02 12.46
C LEU A 34 6.31 -25.48 13.44
N LEU A 35 6.53 -24.16 13.44
CA LEU A 35 7.34 -23.52 14.45
C LEU A 35 6.60 -23.53 15.79
N THR A 36 7.36 -23.73 16.85
CA THR A 36 6.85 -23.46 18.21
C THR A 36 6.63 -21.96 18.36
N ILE A 37 5.45 -21.56 18.81
CA ILE A 37 5.13 -20.15 19.05
C ILE A 37 5.84 -19.71 20.32
N THR A 38 6.81 -18.82 20.18
CA THR A 38 7.56 -18.21 21.27
C THR A 38 7.36 -16.68 21.23
N PRO A 39 7.70 -15.94 22.30
CA PRO A 39 7.63 -14.47 22.30
C PRO A 39 8.42 -13.84 21.15
N GLU A 40 9.56 -14.43 20.76
CA GLU A 40 10.37 -13.95 19.62
C GLU A 40 9.65 -14.12 18.28
N VAL A 41 8.92 -15.24 18.12
CA VAL A 41 8.09 -15.49 16.90
C VAL A 41 6.93 -14.48 16.85
N GLU A 42 6.26 -14.22 17.94
CA GLU A 42 5.18 -13.22 18.01
C GLU A 42 5.74 -11.81 17.73
N GLN A 43 6.91 -11.47 18.30
CA GLN A 43 7.56 -10.19 18.03
C GLN A 43 7.99 -10.05 16.56
N MET A 44 8.54 -11.10 15.95
CA MET A 44 8.87 -11.12 14.53
C MET A 44 7.61 -10.87 13.68
N MET A 45 6.52 -11.56 13.97
CA MET A 45 5.26 -11.37 13.23
C MET A 45 4.66 -9.99 13.44
N LEU A 46 4.78 -9.40 14.62
CA LEU A 46 4.34 -8.03 14.88
C LEU A 46 5.15 -7.03 14.03
N GLN A 47 6.46 -7.20 13.92
CA GLN A 47 7.31 -6.35 13.09
C GLN A 47 7.00 -6.51 11.61
N LEU A 48 6.78 -7.74 11.12
CA LEU A 48 6.36 -8.01 9.75
C LEU A 48 4.99 -7.39 9.45
N HIS A 49 4.02 -7.52 10.36
CA HIS A 49 2.71 -6.89 10.24
C HIS A 49 2.83 -5.36 10.12
N GLN A 50 3.58 -4.72 11.02
CA GLN A 50 3.79 -3.26 11.01
C GLN A 50 4.54 -2.80 9.74
N GLY A 51 5.59 -3.51 9.35
CA GLY A 51 6.32 -3.26 8.12
C GLY A 51 5.42 -3.36 6.89
N TYR A 52 4.55 -4.38 6.85
CA TYR A 52 3.56 -4.56 5.78
C TYR A 52 2.53 -3.43 5.74
N GLN A 53 2.02 -2.98 6.89
CA GLN A 53 1.03 -1.89 6.96
C GLN A 53 1.55 -0.60 6.32
N ASN A 54 2.83 -0.31 6.44
CA ASN A 54 3.45 0.91 5.93
C ASN A 54 3.78 0.88 4.42
N LYS A 55 3.60 -0.26 3.75
CA LYS A 55 3.90 -0.40 2.32
C LYS A 55 2.69 -0.09 1.45
N ALA A 56 2.94 0.44 0.24
CA ALA A 56 1.90 0.60 -0.77
C ALA A 56 1.39 -0.78 -1.23
N LYS A 57 0.08 -0.95 -1.25
CA LYS A 57 -0.60 -2.22 -1.54
C LYS A 57 -1.47 -2.13 -2.79
N ALA A 58 -1.63 -3.26 -3.47
CA ALA A 58 -2.74 -3.52 -4.37
C ALA A 58 -3.75 -4.40 -3.64
N TYR A 59 -4.99 -4.37 -4.11
CA TYR A 59 -6.10 -5.14 -3.58
C TYR A 59 -6.59 -6.10 -4.65
N GLY A 60 -7.02 -7.28 -4.25
CA GLY A 60 -7.53 -8.30 -5.14
C GLY A 60 -8.65 -9.13 -4.52
N VAL A 61 -9.25 -9.93 -5.36
CA VAL A 61 -10.20 -10.99 -5.02
C VAL A 61 -9.79 -12.26 -5.73
N PHE A 62 -10.13 -13.41 -5.19
CA PHE A 62 -9.86 -14.68 -5.87
C PHE A 62 -10.78 -14.85 -7.09
N GLN A 63 -10.22 -15.33 -8.19
CA GLN A 63 -11.00 -15.84 -9.30
C GLN A 63 -11.69 -17.15 -8.90
N GLU A 64 -12.81 -17.46 -9.52
CA GLU A 64 -13.52 -18.74 -9.29
C GLU A 64 -12.64 -19.97 -9.58
N SER A 65 -11.71 -19.83 -10.53
CA SER A 65 -10.76 -20.88 -10.93
C SER A 65 -9.53 -21.00 -10.03
N SER A 66 -9.38 -20.15 -9.00
CA SER A 66 -8.18 -20.11 -8.16
C SER A 66 -7.94 -21.43 -7.42
N VAL A 67 -6.83 -22.10 -7.76
CA VAL A 67 -6.37 -23.32 -7.07
C VAL A 67 -5.93 -22.97 -5.64
N PHE A 68 -5.30 -21.80 -5.44
CA PHE A 68 -4.90 -21.34 -4.11
C PHE A 68 -6.13 -21.13 -3.21
N ALA A 69 -7.20 -20.49 -3.73
CA ALA A 69 -8.44 -20.29 -2.98
C ALA A 69 -9.10 -21.62 -2.60
N GLN A 70 -9.11 -22.61 -3.50
CA GLN A 70 -9.64 -23.95 -3.21
C GLN A 70 -8.85 -24.61 -2.07
N CYS A 71 -7.52 -24.53 -2.10
CA CYS A 71 -6.66 -25.04 -1.04
C CYS A 71 -6.90 -24.31 0.29
N LEU A 72 -7.03 -22.97 0.25
CA LEU A 72 -7.33 -22.16 1.43
C LEU A 72 -8.71 -22.47 2.02
N ASN A 73 -9.73 -22.70 1.20
CA ASN A 73 -11.07 -23.05 1.67
C ASN A 73 -11.05 -24.39 2.42
N ARG A 74 -10.33 -25.39 1.90
CA ARG A 74 -10.15 -26.68 2.61
C ARG A 74 -9.49 -26.50 3.99
N LEU A 75 -8.54 -25.57 4.10
CA LEU A 75 -7.94 -25.21 5.40
C LEU A 75 -8.97 -24.55 6.33
N LEU A 76 -9.78 -23.61 5.83
CA LEU A 76 -10.77 -22.89 6.62
C LEU A 76 -11.94 -23.78 7.07
N GLU A 77 -12.28 -24.81 6.28
CA GLU A 77 -13.30 -25.81 6.56
C GLU A 77 -12.76 -26.97 7.43
N ASN A 78 -11.48 -26.93 7.84
CA ASN A 78 -10.75 -27.96 8.58
C ASN A 78 -10.69 -29.32 7.86
N GLU A 79 -10.74 -29.33 6.53
CA GLU A 79 -10.50 -30.50 5.70
C GLU A 79 -9.01 -30.72 5.41
N LEU A 80 -8.20 -29.70 5.61
CA LEU A 80 -6.75 -29.70 5.40
C LEU A 80 -6.07 -29.01 6.57
N ASP A 81 -5.03 -29.63 7.14
CA ASP A 81 -4.22 -29.01 8.18
C ASP A 81 -3.27 -27.94 7.60
N PHE A 82 -2.81 -27.02 8.44
CA PHE A 82 -1.95 -25.92 8.00
C PHE A 82 -0.60 -26.37 7.43
N LEU A 83 -0.03 -27.47 7.94
CA LEU A 83 1.22 -28.00 7.43
C LEU A 83 1.12 -28.45 5.96
N PRO A 84 0.21 -29.38 5.58
CA PRO A 84 0.05 -29.75 4.18
C PRO A 84 -0.46 -28.58 3.31
N PHE A 85 -1.30 -27.69 3.83
CA PHE A 85 -1.67 -26.43 3.15
C PHE A 85 -0.43 -25.63 2.77
N SER A 86 0.52 -25.45 3.71
CA SER A 86 1.73 -24.68 3.47
C SER A 86 2.62 -25.30 2.39
N HIS A 87 2.65 -26.63 2.29
CA HIS A 87 3.37 -27.35 1.24
C HIS A 87 2.71 -27.12 -0.13
N GLU A 88 1.38 -27.30 -0.22
CA GLU A 88 0.63 -27.05 -1.47
C GLU A 88 0.81 -25.58 -1.92
N ALA A 89 0.66 -24.61 -1.02
CA ALA A 89 0.86 -23.19 -1.31
C ALA A 89 2.29 -22.88 -1.77
N THR A 90 3.31 -23.53 -1.17
CA THR A 90 4.70 -23.36 -1.57
C THR A 90 4.96 -23.87 -2.98
N HIS A 91 4.38 -25.02 -3.34
CA HIS A 91 4.51 -25.56 -4.70
C HIS A 91 3.84 -24.66 -5.75
N LEU A 92 2.66 -24.11 -5.46
CA LEU A 92 2.00 -23.13 -6.33
C LEU A 92 2.85 -21.88 -6.48
N LEU A 93 3.40 -21.36 -5.37
CA LEU A 93 4.29 -20.19 -5.39
C LEU A 93 5.54 -20.42 -6.24
N LEU A 94 6.20 -21.58 -6.11
CA LEU A 94 7.38 -21.91 -6.90
C LEU A 94 7.07 -22.00 -8.39
N ALA A 95 5.95 -22.62 -8.76
CA ALA A 95 5.54 -22.75 -10.15
C ALA A 95 5.36 -21.38 -10.82
N GLU A 96 4.83 -20.40 -10.11
CA GLU A 96 4.66 -19.04 -10.62
C GLU A 96 5.96 -18.24 -10.52
N LEU A 97 6.67 -18.30 -9.38
CA LEU A 97 7.89 -17.54 -9.14
C LEU A 97 8.98 -17.84 -10.17
N GLY A 98 9.06 -19.10 -10.62
CA GLY A 98 10.00 -19.54 -11.66
C GLY A 98 9.82 -18.85 -13.02
N LYS A 99 8.70 -18.21 -13.27
CA LYS A 99 8.43 -17.44 -14.50
C LYS A 99 8.98 -16.01 -14.44
N TYR A 100 9.46 -15.56 -13.27
CA TYR A 100 9.86 -14.17 -13.04
C TYR A 100 11.35 -14.04 -12.78
N HIS A 101 11.98 -13.01 -13.39
CA HIS A 101 13.42 -12.75 -13.24
C HIS A 101 13.83 -12.22 -11.87
N PHE A 102 12.89 -11.73 -11.05
CA PHE A 102 13.20 -11.20 -9.73
C PHE A 102 13.30 -12.28 -8.65
N ALA A 103 12.97 -13.52 -9.00
CA ALA A 103 13.11 -14.66 -8.08
C ALA A 103 14.54 -14.83 -7.61
N ASP A 104 14.75 -14.95 -6.31
CA ASP A 104 16.03 -15.20 -5.68
C ASP A 104 15.89 -16.19 -4.52
N ASN A 105 17.02 -16.57 -3.89
CA ASN A 105 16.99 -17.33 -2.66
C ASN A 105 16.25 -16.55 -1.58
N GLY A 106 15.49 -17.26 -0.74
CA GLY A 106 14.78 -16.58 0.34
C GLY A 106 14.10 -17.54 1.29
N THR A 107 13.64 -17.03 2.41
CA THR A 107 12.83 -17.76 3.39
C THR A 107 11.38 -17.40 3.18
N LEU A 108 10.56 -18.35 2.77
CA LEU A 108 9.12 -18.21 2.67
C LEU A 108 8.50 -18.37 4.05
N VAL A 109 7.75 -17.37 4.49
CA VAL A 109 6.99 -17.35 5.73
C VAL A 109 5.52 -17.50 5.41
N LEU A 110 4.84 -18.48 5.99
CA LEU A 110 3.39 -18.57 6.01
C LEU A 110 2.93 -18.54 7.47
N CYS A 111 2.01 -17.63 7.79
CA CYS A 111 1.54 -17.43 9.15
C CYS A 111 0.06 -17.11 9.22
N GLN A 112 -0.69 -17.88 10.00
CA GLN A 112 -2.02 -17.49 10.47
C GLN A 112 -1.89 -16.78 11.82
N TYR A 113 -2.48 -15.60 11.93
CA TYR A 113 -2.45 -14.81 13.16
C TYR A 113 -3.70 -13.96 13.31
N ASN A 114 -3.97 -13.54 14.55
CA ASN A 114 -5.03 -12.60 14.87
C ASN A 114 -4.43 -11.24 15.25
N PHE A 115 -5.03 -10.18 14.75
CA PHE A 115 -4.71 -8.81 15.14
C PHE A 115 -6.01 -7.98 15.18
N LEU A 116 -6.31 -7.34 16.31
CA LEU A 116 -7.52 -6.54 16.54
C LEU A 116 -8.80 -7.26 16.10
N ALA A 117 -9.02 -8.48 16.62
CA ALA A 117 -10.17 -9.33 16.33
C ALA A 117 -10.31 -9.78 14.86
N THR A 118 -9.32 -9.55 14.01
CA THR A 118 -9.30 -9.96 12.61
C THR A 118 -8.27 -11.06 12.42
N ASP A 119 -8.68 -12.13 11.76
CA ASP A 119 -7.81 -13.24 11.38
C ASP A 119 -7.17 -13.00 10.02
N TYR A 120 -5.88 -13.24 9.93
CA TYR A 120 -5.10 -13.07 8.72
C TYR A 120 -4.30 -14.31 8.36
N LEU A 121 -4.14 -14.55 7.06
CA LEU A 121 -3.06 -15.36 6.51
C LEU A 121 -2.03 -14.42 5.87
N PHE A 122 -0.79 -14.52 6.31
CA PHE A 122 0.35 -13.75 5.79
C PHE A 122 1.31 -14.67 5.05
N ILE A 123 1.74 -14.25 3.88
CA ILE A 123 2.69 -14.95 3.03
C ILE A 123 3.77 -13.95 2.64
N ALA A 124 5.03 -14.23 2.94
CA ALA A 124 6.13 -13.36 2.56
C ALA A 124 7.37 -14.16 2.19
N LEU A 125 8.07 -13.72 1.16
CA LEU A 125 9.43 -14.17 0.84
C LEU A 125 10.42 -13.14 1.38
N LEU A 126 11.25 -13.57 2.32
CA LEU A 126 12.20 -12.74 3.05
C LEU A 126 13.64 -13.11 2.66
N ASP A 127 14.45 -12.08 2.46
CA ASP A 127 15.86 -12.24 2.16
C ASP A 127 16.68 -12.43 3.44
N SER A 128 17.82 -13.13 3.32
CA SER A 128 18.85 -13.16 4.35
C SER A 128 19.88 -12.08 4.08
N ARG A 129 20.35 -11.43 5.16
CA ARG A 129 21.41 -10.43 5.09
C ARG A 129 22.60 -10.83 5.93
N VAL A 130 23.77 -10.50 5.40
CA VAL A 130 25.05 -10.65 6.11
C VAL A 130 25.24 -9.44 7.02
N SER A 131 25.64 -9.70 8.27
CA SER A 131 26.06 -8.69 9.24
C SER A 131 27.27 -9.15 10.01
N MET A 132 27.81 -8.28 10.85
CA MET A 132 28.93 -8.59 11.74
C MET A 132 28.42 -8.65 13.18
N LEU A 133 28.77 -9.72 13.85
CA LEU A 133 28.52 -9.91 15.27
C LEU A 133 29.83 -9.74 16.03
N VAL A 134 29.81 -9.06 17.16
CA VAL A 134 30.94 -9.06 18.12
C VAL A 134 30.64 -10.13 19.17
N ASN A 135 31.55 -11.13 19.26
CA ASN A 135 31.43 -12.21 20.24
C ASN A 135 31.92 -11.78 21.66
N ASP A 136 31.83 -12.68 22.63
CA ASP A 136 32.21 -12.40 24.02
C ASP A 136 33.72 -12.09 24.18
N GLN A 137 34.56 -12.49 23.21
CA GLN A 137 35.97 -12.16 23.17
C GLN A 137 36.29 -10.85 22.44
N LEU A 138 35.25 -10.07 22.06
CA LEU A 138 35.34 -8.83 21.31
C LEU A 138 35.90 -9.02 19.87
N GLU A 139 35.80 -10.22 19.33
CA GLU A 139 36.21 -10.53 17.96
C GLU A 139 35.03 -10.36 17.02
N ILE A 140 35.29 -9.93 15.78
CA ILE A 140 34.28 -9.74 14.74
C ILE A 140 34.04 -11.06 14.01
N GLN A 141 32.78 -11.51 14.01
CA GLN A 141 32.34 -12.71 13.29
C GLN A 141 31.26 -12.35 12.28
N ARG A 142 31.30 -12.99 11.11
CA ARG A 142 30.24 -12.91 10.12
C ARG A 142 29.01 -13.68 10.61
N THR A 143 27.84 -13.06 10.54
CA THR A 143 26.54 -13.71 10.79
C THR A 143 25.59 -13.45 9.65
N GLU A 144 24.61 -14.32 9.48
CA GLU A 144 23.49 -14.13 8.58
C GLU A 144 22.21 -14.06 9.41
N TYR A 145 21.33 -13.14 9.04
CA TYR A 145 20.04 -12.97 9.70
C TYR A 145 18.93 -12.74 8.69
N LEU A 146 17.71 -13.12 9.04
CA LEU A 146 16.53 -12.89 8.23
C LEU A 146 16.15 -11.40 8.26
N ASP A 147 16.06 -10.77 7.08
CA ASP A 147 15.65 -9.36 7.01
C ASP A 147 14.12 -9.23 7.10
N ILE A 148 13.65 -8.97 8.30
CA ILE A 148 12.22 -8.74 8.58
C ILE A 148 11.78 -7.28 8.40
N THR A 149 12.70 -6.38 8.04
CA THR A 149 12.45 -4.95 7.90
C THR A 149 12.33 -4.50 6.44
N GLN A 150 13.07 -5.15 5.55
CA GLN A 150 13.12 -4.85 4.12
C GLN A 150 12.64 -6.05 3.32
N PHE A 151 11.37 -6.11 2.99
CA PHE A 151 10.78 -7.16 2.15
C PHE A 151 9.80 -6.52 1.16
N ASP A 152 9.84 -6.99 -0.08
CA ASP A 152 9.02 -6.45 -1.17
C ASP A 152 8.07 -7.50 -1.76
N ILE A 153 8.23 -8.77 -1.40
CA ILE A 153 7.39 -9.88 -1.85
C ILE A 153 6.56 -10.36 -0.65
N ALA A 154 5.35 -9.83 -0.49
CA ALA A 154 4.43 -10.28 0.54
C ALA A 154 2.96 -10.03 0.15
N ALA A 155 2.10 -10.94 0.57
CA ALA A 155 0.66 -10.86 0.48
C ALA A 155 0.02 -11.13 1.84
N ARG A 156 -1.19 -10.60 2.04
CA ARG A 156 -1.99 -10.84 3.23
C ARG A 156 -3.45 -11.01 2.85
N ILE A 157 -4.06 -12.03 3.38
CA ILE A 157 -5.47 -12.34 3.22
C ILE A 157 -6.17 -12.07 4.54
N ASN A 158 -7.19 -11.21 4.53
CA ASN A 158 -8.09 -11.01 5.64
C ASN A 158 -9.11 -12.15 5.64
N LEU A 159 -8.87 -13.16 6.46
CA LEU A 159 -9.70 -14.36 6.53
C LEU A 159 -11.10 -14.06 7.10
N THR A 160 -11.18 -13.12 8.03
CA THR A 160 -12.45 -12.68 8.62
C THR A 160 -13.34 -12.03 7.55
N ASP A 161 -12.79 -11.11 6.75
CA ASP A 161 -13.52 -10.45 5.68
C ASP A 161 -13.90 -11.42 4.55
N LEU A 162 -12.99 -12.32 4.17
CA LEU A 162 -13.24 -13.37 3.19
C LEU A 162 -14.43 -14.26 3.57
N GLN A 163 -14.56 -14.62 4.87
CA GLN A 163 -15.60 -15.52 5.34
C GLN A 163 -16.94 -14.81 5.62
N LEU A 164 -16.90 -13.57 6.08
CA LEU A 164 -18.09 -12.85 6.55
C LEU A 164 -18.71 -11.93 5.50
N ASN A 165 -17.95 -11.49 4.50
CA ASN A 165 -18.37 -10.50 3.53
C ASN A 165 -18.19 -11.02 2.10
N ALA A 166 -19.21 -11.68 1.58
CA ALA A 166 -19.21 -12.28 0.24
C ALA A 166 -18.98 -11.27 -0.91
N ASN A 167 -19.23 -9.97 -0.65
CA ASN A 167 -19.07 -8.89 -1.64
C ASN A 167 -17.78 -8.09 -1.43
N SER A 168 -16.90 -8.50 -0.51
CA SER A 168 -15.64 -7.80 -0.31
C SER A 168 -14.76 -7.86 -1.55
N ASN A 169 -14.25 -6.70 -1.95
CA ASN A 169 -13.31 -6.56 -3.07
C ASN A 169 -11.88 -6.22 -2.59
N ARG A 170 -11.59 -6.45 -1.30
CA ARG A 170 -10.36 -5.99 -0.64
C ARG A 170 -9.75 -6.95 0.37
N TYR A 171 -10.31 -8.15 0.55
CA TYR A 171 -9.81 -9.11 1.53
C TYR A 171 -8.39 -9.60 1.22
N LEU A 172 -7.99 -9.57 -0.05
CA LEU A 172 -6.65 -9.90 -0.49
C LEU A 172 -5.85 -8.63 -0.75
N THR A 173 -4.67 -8.54 -0.15
CA THR A 173 -3.72 -7.44 -0.37
C THR A 173 -2.34 -7.97 -0.66
N PHE A 174 -1.55 -7.28 -1.49
CA PHE A 174 -0.15 -7.60 -1.77
C PHE A 174 0.67 -6.33 -2.03
N ILE A 175 1.97 -6.41 -1.75
CA ILE A 175 2.86 -5.26 -1.90
C ILE A 175 3.03 -4.92 -3.37
N LYS A 176 2.96 -3.62 -3.69
CA LYS A 176 3.24 -3.10 -5.04
C LYS A 176 4.73 -2.95 -5.34
N GLY A 177 5.66 -3.59 -4.74
CA GLY A 177 7.10 -3.57 -4.89
C GLY A 177 7.75 -2.43 -5.69
N ARG A 178 9.02 -2.15 -5.44
CA ARG A 178 9.79 -1.13 -6.20
C ARG A 178 10.03 -1.51 -7.67
N VAL A 179 9.98 -2.78 -8.00
CA VAL A 179 10.09 -3.32 -9.38
C VAL A 179 8.79 -3.15 -10.16
N GLY A 180 7.82 -2.46 -9.59
CA GLY A 180 6.60 -2.04 -10.25
C GLY A 180 5.57 -3.16 -10.42
N ARG A 181 4.97 -3.22 -11.62
CA ARG A 181 3.83 -4.09 -11.95
C ARG A 181 4.13 -5.59 -11.81
N LYS A 182 5.38 -6.00 -11.99
CA LYS A 182 5.75 -7.44 -12.02
C LYS A 182 5.49 -8.20 -10.73
N ILE A 183 5.65 -7.56 -9.55
CA ILE A 183 5.36 -8.23 -8.26
C ILE A 183 3.86 -8.36 -8.06
N ALA A 184 3.09 -7.35 -8.46
CA ALA A 184 1.64 -7.42 -8.42
C ALA A 184 1.13 -8.52 -9.38
N ASP A 185 1.63 -8.56 -10.62
CA ASP A 185 1.28 -9.58 -11.61
C ASP A 185 1.61 -11.00 -11.08
N PHE A 186 2.78 -11.17 -10.46
CA PHE A 186 3.16 -12.44 -9.81
C PHE A 186 2.13 -12.89 -8.74
N PHE A 187 1.72 -11.97 -7.86
CA PHE A 187 0.74 -12.34 -6.83
C PHE A 187 -0.64 -12.64 -7.43
N MET A 188 -1.03 -11.92 -8.49
CA MET A 188 -2.27 -12.20 -9.21
C MET A 188 -2.26 -13.62 -9.80
N ASP A 189 -1.14 -14.01 -10.43
CA ASP A 189 -0.97 -15.33 -11.02
C ASP A 189 -0.88 -16.42 -9.94
N PHE A 190 -0.02 -16.23 -8.91
CA PHE A 190 0.18 -17.20 -7.82
C PHE A 190 -1.11 -17.47 -7.03
N LEU A 191 -1.84 -16.43 -6.69
CA LEU A 191 -3.06 -16.56 -5.89
C LEU A 191 -4.29 -16.84 -6.75
N GLY A 192 -4.16 -16.81 -8.08
CA GLY A 192 -5.31 -16.90 -8.99
C GLY A 192 -6.31 -15.78 -8.68
N ALA A 193 -5.82 -14.57 -8.61
CA ALA A 193 -6.60 -13.40 -8.22
C ALA A 193 -6.86 -12.46 -9.40
N GLU A 194 -7.85 -11.59 -9.25
CA GLU A 194 -8.12 -10.48 -10.14
C GLU A 194 -8.12 -9.15 -9.37
N GLU A 195 -8.07 -8.04 -10.10
CA GLU A 195 -8.04 -6.71 -9.49
C GLU A 195 -9.31 -6.47 -8.67
N GLY A 196 -9.13 -6.12 -7.40
CA GLY A 196 -10.18 -5.68 -6.50
C GLY A 196 -10.27 -4.16 -6.42
N LEU A 197 -10.41 -3.64 -5.20
CA LEU A 197 -10.43 -2.20 -4.96
C LEU A 197 -9.20 -1.50 -5.55
N ASN A 198 -9.41 -0.44 -6.32
CA ASN A 198 -8.33 0.42 -6.80
C ASN A 198 -8.27 1.73 -5.99
N PRO A 199 -7.36 1.86 -5.01
CA PRO A 199 -7.28 3.06 -4.18
C PRO A 199 -7.00 4.34 -4.97
N GLN A 200 -6.27 4.24 -6.10
CA GLN A 200 -5.97 5.40 -6.95
C GLN A 200 -7.27 5.97 -7.55
N VAL A 201 -8.08 5.10 -8.12
CA VAL A 201 -9.38 5.48 -8.70
C VAL A 201 -10.29 6.03 -7.61
N GLN A 202 -10.40 5.35 -6.47
CA GLN A 202 -11.24 5.79 -5.36
C GLN A 202 -10.84 7.18 -4.83
N ASN A 203 -9.54 7.44 -4.65
CA ASN A 203 -9.10 8.78 -4.24
C ASN A 203 -9.35 9.83 -5.33
N GLN A 204 -9.19 9.51 -6.61
CA GLN A 204 -9.52 10.44 -7.70
C GLN A 204 -11.02 10.75 -7.75
N CYS A 205 -11.89 9.72 -7.64
CA CYS A 205 -13.34 9.91 -7.57
C CYS A 205 -13.74 10.74 -6.34
N LEU A 206 -13.12 10.51 -5.19
CA LEU A 206 -13.36 11.32 -3.99
C LEU A 206 -13.01 12.79 -4.20
N LEU A 207 -11.85 13.08 -4.80
CA LEU A 207 -11.42 14.44 -5.10
C LEU A 207 -12.35 15.14 -6.08
N GLN A 208 -12.82 14.43 -7.10
CA GLN A 208 -13.80 14.93 -8.05
C GLN A 208 -15.13 15.21 -7.36
N ALA A 209 -15.64 14.24 -6.58
CA ALA A 209 -16.89 14.39 -5.84
C ALA A 209 -16.88 15.61 -4.90
N VAL A 210 -15.76 15.84 -4.18
CA VAL A 210 -15.60 17.03 -3.32
C VAL A 210 -15.66 18.33 -4.14
N SER A 211 -15.03 18.34 -5.30
CA SER A 211 -15.05 19.52 -6.17
C SER A 211 -16.44 19.81 -6.71
N ASP A 212 -17.14 18.79 -7.18
CA ASP A 212 -18.49 18.90 -7.75
C ASP A 212 -19.54 19.24 -6.67
N TYR A 213 -19.37 18.71 -5.46
CA TYR A 213 -20.18 19.07 -4.30
C TYR A 213 -20.09 20.57 -3.97
N CYS A 214 -18.88 21.14 -4.02
CA CYS A 214 -18.69 22.58 -3.82
C CYS A 214 -19.34 23.41 -4.94
N VAL A 215 -19.25 22.94 -6.20
CA VAL A 215 -19.87 23.60 -7.36
C VAL A 215 -21.39 23.56 -7.25
N GLN A 216 -21.98 22.40 -6.95
CA GLN A 216 -23.43 22.24 -6.78
C GLN A 216 -23.96 23.08 -5.61
N GLY A 217 -23.14 23.23 -4.54
CA GLY A 217 -23.46 24.11 -3.40
C GLY A 217 -23.31 25.59 -3.67
N GLU A 218 -22.93 26.00 -4.89
CA GLU A 218 -22.67 27.40 -5.28
C GLU A 218 -21.68 28.13 -4.35
N LEU A 219 -20.70 27.38 -3.82
CA LEU A 219 -19.69 27.94 -2.91
C LEU A 219 -18.75 28.89 -3.63
N ASN A 220 -18.46 30.01 -3.00
CA ASN A 220 -17.40 30.90 -3.48
C ASN A 220 -16.01 30.28 -3.27
N SER A 221 -14.96 30.92 -3.79
CA SER A 221 -13.59 30.42 -3.74
C SER A 221 -13.09 30.18 -2.31
N GLU A 222 -13.42 31.06 -1.36
CA GLU A 222 -12.99 30.96 0.04
C GLU A 222 -13.70 29.77 0.74
N GLN A 223 -15.01 29.64 0.54
CA GLN A 223 -15.80 28.54 1.06
C GLN A 223 -15.37 27.18 0.48
N THR A 224 -15.09 27.13 -0.83
CA THR A 224 -14.56 25.93 -1.50
C THR A 224 -13.22 25.51 -0.91
N GLN A 225 -12.33 26.47 -0.64
CA GLN A 225 -11.03 26.16 -0.01
C GLN A 225 -11.21 25.67 1.43
N ALA A 226 -12.14 26.23 2.19
CA ALA A 226 -12.44 25.78 3.54
C ALA A 226 -12.92 24.30 3.55
N VAL A 227 -13.85 23.94 2.65
CA VAL A 227 -14.32 22.54 2.50
C VAL A 227 -13.15 21.61 2.11
N LYS A 228 -12.36 21.97 1.10
CA LYS A 228 -11.19 21.17 0.67
C LYS A 228 -10.18 20.98 1.80
N LYS A 229 -9.97 22.00 2.63
CA LYS A 229 -9.09 21.92 3.79
C LYS A 229 -9.64 20.99 4.88
N GLN A 230 -10.96 21.01 5.14
CA GLN A 230 -11.59 20.08 6.07
C GLN A 230 -11.42 18.63 5.60
N VAL A 231 -11.69 18.34 4.31
CA VAL A 231 -11.44 17.01 3.72
C VAL A 231 -9.99 16.59 3.90
N PHE A 232 -9.05 17.50 3.59
CA PHE A 232 -7.62 17.20 3.71
C PHE A 232 -7.21 16.89 5.15
N GLU A 233 -7.65 17.66 6.15
CA GLU A 233 -7.28 17.43 7.55
C GLU A 233 -7.90 16.13 8.09
N TYR A 234 -9.15 15.80 7.73
CA TYR A 234 -9.75 14.50 8.06
C TYR A 234 -8.93 13.35 7.46
N CYS A 235 -8.70 13.36 6.14
CA CYS A 235 -7.94 12.31 5.47
C CYS A 235 -6.50 12.18 6.00
N LYS A 236 -5.86 13.29 6.36
CA LYS A 236 -4.53 13.30 6.99
C LYS A 236 -4.55 12.67 8.38
N GLY A 237 -5.62 12.89 9.15
CA GLY A 237 -5.87 12.21 10.42
C GLY A 237 -5.90 10.70 10.24
N GLN A 238 -6.68 10.21 9.30
CA GLN A 238 -6.80 8.78 8.99
C GLN A 238 -5.45 8.16 8.55
N ILE A 239 -4.68 8.86 7.71
CA ILE A 239 -3.33 8.42 7.34
C ILE A 239 -2.42 8.27 8.57
N ASN A 240 -2.49 9.21 9.51
CA ASN A 240 -1.61 9.20 10.68
C ASN A 240 -2.00 8.13 11.70
N SER A 241 -3.28 7.79 11.81
CA SER A 241 -3.78 6.67 12.63
C SER A 241 -3.64 5.31 11.96
N GLY A 242 -3.36 5.28 10.63
CA GLY A 242 -3.31 4.06 9.84
C GLY A 242 -4.69 3.51 9.49
N GLU A 243 -5.70 4.37 9.52
CA GLU A 243 -7.09 4.05 9.23
C GLU A 243 -7.50 4.44 7.80
N GLU A 244 -8.61 3.90 7.32
CA GLU A 244 -9.20 4.26 6.04
C GLU A 244 -10.13 5.48 6.16
N ILE A 245 -10.37 6.18 5.04
CA ILE A 245 -11.36 7.25 4.95
C ILE A 245 -12.74 6.61 4.96
N THR A 246 -13.57 6.92 5.94
CA THR A 246 -14.98 6.51 5.99
C THR A 246 -15.85 7.61 5.39
N LEU A 247 -16.63 7.30 4.34
CA LEU A 247 -17.44 8.30 3.63
C LEU A 247 -18.48 8.96 4.55
N THR A 248 -19.12 8.17 5.39
CA THR A 248 -20.11 8.68 6.35
C THR A 248 -19.47 9.63 7.35
N GLU A 249 -18.35 9.26 7.98
CA GLU A 249 -17.63 10.14 8.91
C GLU A 249 -17.10 11.40 8.22
N LEU A 250 -16.55 11.27 7.01
CA LEU A 250 -16.13 12.43 6.23
C LEU A 250 -17.31 13.36 5.96
N SER A 251 -18.47 12.82 5.58
CA SER A 251 -19.68 13.60 5.33
C SER A 251 -20.12 14.38 6.57
N ASP A 252 -20.00 13.79 7.76
CA ASP A 252 -20.34 14.44 9.03
C ASP A 252 -19.40 15.62 9.38
N THR A 253 -18.17 15.61 8.85
CA THR A 253 -17.24 16.73 9.02
C THR A 253 -17.49 17.89 8.07
N LEU A 254 -18.29 17.69 7.00
CA LEU A 254 -18.54 18.67 5.96
C LEU A 254 -19.87 19.41 6.14
N PRO A 255 -19.98 20.65 5.64
CA PRO A 255 -21.26 21.35 5.64
C PRO A 255 -22.28 20.63 4.73
N THR A 256 -23.51 20.57 5.19
CA THR A 256 -24.63 20.12 4.35
C THR A 256 -24.97 21.22 3.35
N LEU A 257 -24.81 20.95 2.06
CA LEU A 257 -25.10 21.90 0.99
C LEU A 257 -26.44 21.55 0.33
N ASN A 258 -27.26 22.57 0.04
CA ASN A 258 -28.60 22.41 -0.58
C ASN A 258 -29.44 21.34 0.12
N GLN A 259 -29.35 21.24 1.45
CA GLN A 259 -30.05 20.24 2.29
C GLN A 259 -29.61 18.79 2.01
N GLN A 260 -28.54 18.58 1.27
CA GLN A 260 -27.98 17.27 0.93
C GLN A 260 -26.62 17.07 1.60
N PRO A 261 -26.45 16.04 2.45
CA PRO A 261 -25.15 15.64 2.97
C PRO A 261 -24.23 15.11 1.87
N PHE A 262 -22.91 15.20 2.05
CA PHE A 262 -21.93 14.77 1.05
C PHE A 262 -22.07 13.29 0.66
N VAL A 263 -22.33 12.39 1.62
CA VAL A 263 -22.54 10.96 1.34
C VAL A 263 -23.75 10.72 0.44
N ALA A 264 -24.87 11.41 0.69
CA ALA A 264 -26.06 11.30 -0.15
C ALA A 264 -25.83 11.85 -1.57
N PHE A 265 -25.09 12.95 -1.69
CA PHE A 265 -24.66 13.49 -2.98
C PHE A 265 -23.83 12.49 -3.78
N THR A 266 -22.83 11.84 -3.14
CA THR A 266 -21.97 10.88 -3.84
C THR A 266 -22.71 9.64 -4.33
N GLN A 267 -23.74 9.21 -3.59
CA GLN A 267 -24.60 8.08 -3.97
C GLN A 267 -25.53 8.45 -5.14
N GLU A 268 -26.18 9.61 -5.08
CA GLU A 268 -27.09 10.08 -6.14
C GLU A 268 -26.35 10.30 -7.46
N GLN A 269 -25.16 10.87 -7.42
CA GLN A 269 -24.32 11.11 -8.62
C GLN A 269 -23.54 9.87 -9.08
N ASN A 270 -23.66 8.74 -8.36
CA ASN A 270 -23.06 7.45 -8.69
C ASN A 270 -21.54 7.52 -8.96
N TYR A 271 -20.77 8.13 -8.06
CA TYR A 271 -19.31 8.20 -8.17
C TYR A 271 -18.62 6.83 -8.03
N GLY A 272 -19.33 5.78 -7.65
CA GLY A 272 -18.76 4.45 -7.40
C GLY A 272 -17.75 4.45 -6.25
N LEU A 273 -17.98 5.33 -5.24
CA LEU A 273 -17.15 5.38 -4.04
C LEU A 273 -17.56 4.27 -3.07
N GLU A 274 -16.55 3.59 -2.54
CA GLU A 274 -16.72 2.64 -1.44
C GLU A 274 -16.95 3.41 -0.13
N GLU A 275 -17.67 2.80 0.83
CA GLU A 275 -17.86 3.40 2.15
C GLU A 275 -16.56 3.63 2.90
N SER A 276 -15.55 2.77 2.67
CA SER A 276 -14.22 2.89 3.24
C SER A 276 -13.16 2.91 2.14
N ILE A 277 -12.33 3.95 2.12
CA ILE A 277 -11.36 4.23 1.06
C ILE A 277 -9.95 4.29 1.64
N PRO A 278 -9.01 3.43 1.18
CA PRO A 278 -7.62 3.54 1.58
C PRO A 278 -7.01 4.88 1.12
N PRO A 279 -6.52 5.74 2.04
CA PRO A 279 -6.05 7.07 1.68
C PRO A 279 -4.71 7.04 0.95
N ILE A 280 -4.58 7.83 -0.12
CA ILE A 280 -3.33 8.05 -0.85
C ILE A 280 -2.82 9.46 -0.61
N ARG A 281 -1.78 9.61 0.22
CA ARG A 281 -1.21 10.91 0.62
C ARG A 281 -0.87 11.82 -0.57
N THR A 282 -0.35 11.26 -1.67
CA THR A 282 0.02 12.04 -2.85
C THR A 282 -1.19 12.59 -3.60
N ALA A 283 -2.28 11.83 -3.70
CA ALA A 283 -3.53 12.27 -4.32
C ALA A 283 -4.17 13.42 -3.49
N LEU A 284 -4.25 13.24 -2.17
CA LEU A 284 -4.88 14.20 -1.28
C LEU A 284 -4.18 15.58 -1.22
N LYS A 285 -2.89 15.65 -1.56
CA LYS A 285 -2.17 16.94 -1.64
C LYS A 285 -2.79 17.92 -2.63
N SER A 286 -3.45 17.45 -3.67
CA SER A 286 -4.13 18.30 -4.66
C SER A 286 -5.28 19.13 -4.07
N LEU A 287 -5.83 18.74 -2.92
CA LEU A 287 -6.84 19.52 -2.20
C LEU A 287 -6.31 20.88 -1.68
N THR A 288 -5.02 20.93 -1.35
CA THR A 288 -4.41 22.10 -0.69
C THR A 288 -3.26 22.72 -1.47
N LYS A 289 -2.81 22.08 -2.58
CA LYS A 289 -1.67 22.55 -3.35
C LYS A 289 -1.92 22.48 -4.85
N PHE A 290 -1.43 23.48 -5.54
CA PHE A 290 -1.20 23.42 -6.98
C PHE A 290 0.22 22.93 -7.24
N SER A 291 0.38 21.97 -8.15
CA SER A 291 1.71 21.49 -8.56
C SER A 291 1.71 21.08 -10.02
N GLY A 292 2.78 21.41 -10.71
CA GLY A 292 3.02 21.02 -12.08
C GLY A 292 4.51 20.99 -12.40
N SER A 293 4.91 20.11 -13.30
CA SER A 293 6.29 20.03 -13.80
C SER A 293 6.32 19.78 -15.30
N GLY A 294 7.22 20.43 -15.99
CA GLY A 294 7.41 20.26 -17.42
C GLY A 294 8.50 21.18 -17.95
N LYS A 295 9.17 20.76 -19.01
CA LYS A 295 10.19 21.55 -19.73
C LYS A 295 11.27 22.18 -18.81
N GLY A 296 11.68 21.46 -17.76
CA GLY A 296 12.70 21.97 -16.81
C GLY A 296 12.17 22.89 -15.71
N ILE A 297 10.86 23.12 -15.63
CA ILE A 297 10.21 23.93 -14.61
C ILE A 297 9.40 23.00 -13.71
N THR A 298 9.52 23.19 -12.39
CA THR A 298 8.64 22.59 -11.39
C THR A 298 8.09 23.70 -10.50
N ILE A 299 6.77 23.78 -10.42
CA ILE A 299 6.07 24.76 -9.59
C ILE A 299 5.19 23.99 -8.60
N SER A 300 5.26 24.33 -7.33
CA SER A 300 4.37 23.82 -6.29
C SER A 300 4.14 24.91 -5.25
N PHE A 301 2.87 25.17 -4.94
CA PHE A 301 2.49 26.18 -3.96
C PHE A 301 1.16 25.86 -3.30
N ASP A 302 0.93 26.40 -2.12
CA ASP A 302 -0.33 26.21 -1.38
C ASP A 302 -1.48 26.96 -2.08
N ALA A 303 -2.64 26.32 -2.20
CA ALA A 303 -3.79 26.85 -2.94
C ALA A 303 -4.25 28.22 -2.42
N GLU A 304 -4.07 28.47 -1.12
CA GLU A 304 -4.38 29.76 -0.48
C GLU A 304 -3.54 30.94 -1.05
N LEU A 305 -2.41 30.67 -1.67
CA LEU A 305 -1.54 31.71 -2.24
C LEU A 305 -2.01 32.20 -3.62
N LEU A 306 -2.91 31.46 -4.28
CA LEU A 306 -3.47 31.88 -5.57
C LEU A 306 -4.35 33.12 -5.38
N ASN A 307 -4.21 34.08 -6.29
CA ASN A 307 -4.81 35.41 -6.24
C ASN A 307 -4.38 36.33 -5.07
N GLN A 308 -3.43 35.89 -4.23
CA GLN A 308 -2.79 36.69 -3.20
C GLN A 308 -1.33 37.00 -3.54
N ARG A 309 -0.46 36.02 -3.42
CA ARG A 309 0.97 36.13 -3.75
C ARG A 309 1.31 35.56 -5.11
N ILE A 310 0.48 34.69 -5.64
CA ILE A 310 0.63 34.02 -6.93
C ILE A 310 -0.56 34.43 -7.79
N LEU A 311 -0.28 35.11 -8.90
CA LEU A 311 -1.29 35.60 -9.84
C LEU A 311 -1.12 34.85 -11.15
N TRP A 312 -2.20 34.26 -11.65
CA TRP A 312 -2.23 33.62 -12.95
C TRP A 312 -3.04 34.47 -13.93
N ASP A 313 -2.42 34.81 -15.05
CA ASP A 313 -3.09 35.44 -16.17
C ASP A 313 -3.35 34.38 -17.23
N GLU A 314 -4.61 34.01 -17.40
CA GLU A 314 -5.06 32.98 -18.32
C GLU A 314 -4.81 33.38 -19.79
N THR A 315 -4.89 34.68 -20.12
CA THR A 315 -4.78 35.17 -21.48
C THR A 315 -3.35 35.10 -22.01
N THR A 316 -2.36 35.31 -21.13
CA THR A 316 -0.93 35.25 -21.49
C THR A 316 -0.25 33.97 -21.01
N ASP A 317 -0.99 33.07 -20.33
CA ASP A 317 -0.45 31.86 -19.68
C ASP A 317 0.75 32.18 -18.78
N THR A 318 0.66 33.27 -18.01
CA THR A 318 1.76 33.78 -17.20
C THR A 318 1.46 33.65 -15.71
N LEU A 319 2.41 33.07 -14.96
CA LEU A 319 2.34 33.00 -13.50
C LEU A 319 3.28 34.01 -12.86
N THR A 320 2.73 34.97 -12.14
CA THR A 320 3.50 35.99 -11.40
C THR A 320 3.59 35.65 -9.93
N ILE A 321 4.80 35.56 -9.39
CA ILE A 321 5.05 35.23 -7.99
C ILE A 321 5.56 36.49 -7.27
N LYS A 322 4.79 37.00 -6.28
CA LYS A 322 5.17 38.10 -5.42
C LYS A 322 5.89 37.58 -4.18
N GLY A 323 7.10 38.13 -3.89
CA GLY A 323 7.88 37.72 -2.72
C GLY A 323 8.50 36.33 -2.87
N LEU A 324 9.53 36.24 -3.70
CA LEU A 324 10.28 34.98 -3.91
C LEU A 324 10.85 34.44 -2.59
N PRO A 325 10.94 33.10 -2.44
CA PRO A 325 11.69 32.50 -1.34
C PRO A 325 13.12 33.04 -1.28
N PRO A 326 13.66 33.30 -0.09
CA PRO A 326 14.97 33.98 0.06
C PRO A 326 16.10 33.24 -0.68
N ASN A 327 16.15 31.90 -0.59
CA ASN A 327 17.16 31.08 -1.24
C ASN A 327 17.10 31.16 -2.78
N LEU A 328 15.90 31.22 -3.36
CA LEU A 328 15.75 31.38 -4.81
C LEU A 328 16.14 32.79 -5.25
N ARG A 329 15.72 33.82 -4.49
CA ARG A 329 16.10 35.21 -4.77
C ARG A 329 17.62 35.40 -4.75
N ASP A 330 18.30 34.80 -3.76
CA ASP A 330 19.76 34.89 -3.66
C ASP A 330 20.48 34.23 -4.83
N GLN A 331 19.98 33.08 -5.30
CA GLN A 331 20.52 32.41 -6.47
C GLN A 331 20.37 33.25 -7.74
N LEU A 332 19.18 33.81 -7.96
CA LEU A 332 18.93 34.70 -9.11
C LEU A 332 19.79 35.96 -9.07
N GLN A 333 19.94 36.58 -7.90
CA GLN A 333 20.79 37.78 -7.73
C GLN A 333 22.28 37.51 -7.97
N ARG A 334 22.79 36.32 -7.56
CA ARG A 334 24.18 35.93 -7.84
C ARG A 334 24.38 35.73 -9.34
N ARG A 335 23.47 35.04 -10.02
CA ARG A 335 23.59 34.81 -11.46
C ARG A 335 23.60 36.12 -12.28
N LEU A 336 22.68 37.03 -11.96
CA LEU A 336 22.64 38.36 -12.61
C LEU A 336 23.88 39.22 -12.38
N LYS A 337 24.62 38.99 -11.26
CA LYS A 337 25.87 39.70 -10.99
C LYS A 337 27.06 39.07 -11.72
N GLU A 338 27.00 37.81 -12.11
CA GLU A 338 28.05 37.15 -12.89
C GLU A 338 27.95 37.44 -14.39
N GLU A 339 26.78 37.93 -14.86
CA GLU A 339 26.53 38.30 -16.26
C GLU A 339 26.76 39.78 -16.56
N ASN A 340 26.99 40.64 -15.53
CA ASN A 340 27.35 42.03 -15.64
C ASN A 340 28.82 42.27 -15.19
#